data_9c2914c32fdb4bdb5e2f642d577e1ea4
#
_entry.id   9c2914c32fdb4bdb5e2f642d577e1ea4
#
_cell.length_a   1.000
_cell.length_b   1.000
_cell.length_c   1.000
_cell.angle_alpha   90.00
_cell.angle_beta   90.00
_cell.angle_gamma   90.00
#
_symmetry.space_group_name_H-M   'P 1'
#
loop_
_entity.id
_entity.type
_entity.pdbx_description
1 polymer ?
#
loop_
_entity_poly.entity_id
_entity_poly.type
_entity_poly.pdbx_seq_one_letter_code
_entity_poly.pdbx_strand_id
1 'polypeptide(L)'
;MLILQAFIQSPGETFLNLGFITIRWYGLLISVSVLIGLFVSKKLAKARNINPEYISEILPSLIISSIIGARAYYVIFEWRQYSGENFFTSFELFNNIIQIPSFLAVWEGGIAIHGGLIGGLISIINFCKSKKINLKTFIDILIPSIILGQSIGRWGNFFNNEAFGVPTNLPWKLFIPIQNRPLAVSYTHLTLPTNSRV
;
A
#
# COMPACT_ATOMS: atom_id res chain seq x y z
N MET A 1 -23.27 32.17 18.49
CA MET A 1 -23.62 30.77 18.22
C MET A 1 -22.33 30.08 17.76
N LEU A 2 -21.57 29.51 18.70
CA LEU A 2 -20.36 28.76 18.41
C LEU A 2 -20.79 27.44 17.79
N ILE A 3 -20.76 27.35 16.45
CA ILE A 3 -20.84 26.07 15.76
C ILE A 3 -19.48 25.39 16.06
N LEU A 4 -19.48 24.44 16.99
CA LEU A 4 -18.39 23.50 17.16
C LEU A 4 -18.18 22.84 15.80
N GLN A 5 -17.21 23.33 15.02
CA GLN A 5 -16.80 22.68 13.79
C GLN A 5 -16.11 21.39 14.19
N ALA A 6 -16.87 20.31 14.25
CA ALA A 6 -16.31 18.99 14.45
C ALA A 6 -15.40 18.68 13.25
N PHE A 7 -14.09 18.64 13.48
CA PHE A 7 -13.12 18.14 12.52
C PHE A 7 -12.58 16.79 13.03
N ILE A 8 -12.31 15.91 12.10
CA ILE A 8 -11.75 14.60 12.40
C ILE A 8 -10.22 14.74 12.30
N GLN A 9 -9.53 14.47 13.40
CA GLN A 9 -8.06 14.51 13.47
C GLN A 9 -7.49 13.11 13.63
N SER A 10 -6.38 12.85 12.95
CA SER A 10 -5.63 11.61 13.14
C SER A 10 -5.04 11.54 14.56
N PRO A 11 -5.13 10.39 15.23
CA PRO A 11 -4.45 10.18 16.51
C PRO A 11 -2.93 10.00 16.36
N GLY A 12 -2.41 9.98 15.13
CA GLY A 12 -0.98 9.79 14.83
C GLY A 12 -0.67 8.45 14.18
N GLU A 13 0.56 8.28 13.75
CA GLU A 13 1.03 7.10 12.99
C GLU A 13 1.11 5.83 13.84
N THR A 14 1.38 5.98 15.14
CA THR A 14 1.67 4.87 16.05
C THR A 14 0.40 4.32 16.66
N PHE A 15 0.15 3.02 16.46
CA PHE A 15 -0.91 2.30 17.14
C PHE A 15 -0.49 1.89 18.55
N LEU A 16 0.69 1.27 18.70
CA LEU A 16 1.20 0.77 19.96
C LEU A 16 2.74 0.84 19.98
N ASN A 17 3.29 1.33 21.08
CA ASN A 17 4.73 1.35 21.33
C ASN A 17 5.07 0.50 22.55
N LEU A 18 5.78 -0.61 22.33
CA LEU A 18 6.23 -1.54 23.37
C LEU A 18 7.70 -1.31 23.77
N GLY A 19 8.30 -0.17 23.38
CA GLY A 19 9.70 0.16 23.62
C GLY A 19 10.65 -0.44 22.58
N PHE A 20 10.70 -1.75 22.48
CA PHE A 20 11.53 -2.47 21.51
C PHE A 20 10.84 -2.69 20.14
N ILE A 21 9.52 -2.57 20.07
CA ILE A 21 8.74 -2.68 18.83
C ILE A 21 7.69 -1.57 18.81
N THR A 22 7.65 -0.84 17.69
CA THR A 22 6.60 0.15 17.42
C THR A 22 5.68 -0.39 16.32
N ILE A 23 4.42 -0.62 16.67
CA ILE A 23 3.38 -1.03 15.71
C ILE A 23 2.72 0.24 15.17
N ARG A 24 2.80 0.43 13.85
CA ARG A 24 2.15 1.55 13.16
C ARG A 24 0.78 1.16 12.63
N TRP A 25 -0.17 2.09 12.67
CA TRP A 25 -1.52 1.90 12.11
C TRP A 25 -1.50 1.41 10.67
N TYR A 26 -0.60 1.95 9.86
CA TYR A 26 -0.49 1.59 8.44
C TYR A 26 -0.19 0.09 8.26
N GLY A 27 0.79 -0.43 8.97
CA GLY A 27 1.14 -1.86 8.91
C GLY A 27 0.02 -2.77 9.43
N LEU A 28 -0.66 -2.35 10.51
CA LEU A 28 -1.80 -3.09 11.06
C LEU A 28 -2.95 -3.17 10.04
N LEU A 29 -3.32 -2.03 9.44
CA LEU A 29 -4.41 -1.97 8.47
C LEU A 29 -4.10 -2.77 7.20
N ILE A 30 -2.86 -2.73 6.71
CA ILE A 30 -2.44 -3.59 5.59
C ILE A 30 -2.60 -5.06 5.96
N SER A 31 -2.11 -5.48 7.12
CA SER A 31 -2.21 -6.87 7.57
C SER A 31 -3.67 -7.33 7.68
N VAL A 32 -4.52 -6.50 8.27
CA VAL A 32 -5.96 -6.78 8.37
C VAL A 32 -6.60 -6.84 6.98
N SER A 33 -6.23 -5.94 6.07
CA SER A 33 -6.78 -5.93 4.71
C SER A 33 -6.41 -7.18 3.91
N VAL A 34 -5.19 -7.70 4.09
CA VAL A 34 -4.75 -8.96 3.48
C VAL A 34 -5.57 -10.14 4.02
N LEU A 35 -5.82 -10.20 5.33
CA LEU A 35 -6.63 -11.27 5.94
C LEU A 35 -8.09 -11.22 5.47
N ILE A 36 -8.69 -10.03 5.43
CA ILE A 36 -10.05 -9.84 4.92
C ILE A 36 -10.10 -10.21 3.43
N GLY A 37 -9.13 -9.74 2.65
CA GLY A 37 -9.02 -10.05 1.22
C GLY A 37 -8.90 -11.55 0.97
N LEU A 38 -8.08 -12.25 1.76
CA LEU A 38 -7.94 -13.70 1.69
C LEU A 38 -9.28 -14.41 1.98
N PHE A 39 -9.98 -13.99 3.03
CA PHE A 39 -11.28 -14.55 3.39
C PHE A 39 -12.32 -14.34 2.28
N VAL A 40 -12.44 -13.12 1.77
CA VAL A 40 -13.39 -12.76 0.71
C VAL A 40 -13.07 -13.52 -0.58
N SER A 41 -11.80 -13.55 -1.01
CA SER A 41 -11.38 -14.28 -2.21
C SER A 41 -11.62 -15.79 -2.10
N LYS A 42 -11.36 -16.41 -0.94
CA LYS A 42 -11.68 -17.83 -0.70
C LYS A 42 -13.18 -18.11 -0.82
N LYS A 43 -14.01 -17.24 -0.26
CA LYS A 43 -15.47 -17.36 -0.36
C LYS A 43 -15.96 -17.24 -1.80
N LEU A 44 -15.41 -16.29 -2.55
CA LEU A 44 -15.74 -16.10 -3.97
C LEU A 44 -15.22 -17.27 -4.83
N ALA A 45 -14.03 -17.80 -4.56
CA ALA A 45 -13.47 -18.96 -5.25
C ALA A 45 -14.42 -20.17 -5.12
N LYS A 46 -14.89 -20.44 -3.88
CA LYS A 46 -15.87 -21.50 -3.62
C LYS A 46 -17.16 -21.29 -4.42
N ALA A 47 -17.68 -20.07 -4.49
CA ALA A 47 -18.88 -19.72 -5.24
C ALA A 47 -18.72 -19.90 -6.75
N ARG A 48 -17.49 -19.83 -7.26
CA ARG A 48 -17.13 -20.01 -8.68
C ARG A 48 -16.61 -21.43 -9.01
N ASN A 49 -16.75 -22.38 -8.10
CA ASN A 49 -16.25 -23.77 -8.21
C ASN A 49 -14.74 -23.86 -8.47
N ILE A 50 -13.97 -22.90 -7.91
CA ILE A 50 -12.51 -22.91 -7.90
C ILE A 50 -12.06 -23.32 -6.51
N ASN A 51 -10.99 -24.15 -6.42
CA ASN A 51 -10.44 -24.56 -5.13
C ASN A 51 -10.00 -23.33 -4.31
N PRO A 52 -10.60 -23.08 -3.13
CA PRO A 52 -10.24 -21.91 -2.30
C PRO A 52 -8.78 -21.90 -1.84
N GLU A 53 -8.12 -23.04 -1.77
CA GLU A 53 -6.71 -23.14 -1.36
C GLU A 53 -5.77 -22.48 -2.39
N TYR A 54 -6.16 -22.37 -3.64
CA TYR A 54 -5.40 -21.63 -4.66
C TYR A 54 -5.20 -20.15 -4.30
N ILE A 55 -6.12 -19.57 -3.53
CA ILE A 55 -5.99 -18.19 -3.05
C ILE A 55 -4.86 -18.08 -2.01
N SER A 56 -4.75 -19.06 -1.11
CA SER A 56 -3.63 -19.11 -0.15
C SER A 56 -2.30 -19.41 -0.83
N GLU A 57 -2.32 -20.30 -1.82
CA GLU A 57 -1.13 -20.73 -2.55
C GLU A 57 -0.51 -19.60 -3.39
N ILE A 58 -1.33 -18.77 -4.04
CA ILE A 58 -0.83 -17.65 -4.85
C ILE A 58 -0.34 -16.48 -3.99
N LEU A 59 -0.86 -16.31 -2.78
CA LEU A 59 -0.65 -15.11 -1.96
C LEU A 59 0.83 -14.73 -1.77
N PRO A 60 1.76 -15.65 -1.40
CA PRO A 60 3.16 -15.30 -1.25
C PRO A 60 3.80 -14.81 -2.57
N SER A 61 3.56 -15.51 -3.68
CA SER A 61 4.09 -15.13 -4.98
C SER A 61 3.50 -13.81 -5.48
N LEU A 62 2.22 -13.55 -5.19
CA LEU A 62 1.54 -12.31 -5.53
C LEU A 62 2.17 -11.12 -4.78
N ILE A 63 2.42 -11.26 -3.48
CA ILE A 63 3.05 -10.21 -2.66
C ILE A 63 4.47 -9.94 -3.16
N ILE A 64 5.30 -10.98 -3.31
CA ILE A 64 6.68 -10.83 -3.72
C ILE A 64 6.80 -10.20 -5.11
N SER A 65 6.04 -10.70 -6.09
CA SER A 65 6.07 -10.15 -7.46
C SER A 65 5.53 -8.72 -7.53
N SER A 66 4.53 -8.37 -6.71
CA SER A 66 4.02 -7.00 -6.62
C SER A 66 5.08 -6.06 -6.04
N ILE A 67 5.80 -6.44 -4.98
CA ILE A 67 6.87 -5.63 -4.40
C ILE A 67 8.02 -5.44 -5.41
N ILE A 68 8.45 -6.52 -6.05
CA ILE A 68 9.51 -6.46 -7.07
C ILE A 68 9.08 -5.56 -8.23
N GLY A 69 7.86 -5.74 -8.73
CA GLY A 69 7.33 -4.92 -9.82
C GLY A 69 7.21 -3.46 -9.44
N ALA A 70 6.70 -3.15 -8.23
CA ALA A 70 6.57 -1.80 -7.71
C ALA A 70 7.92 -1.09 -7.62
N ARG A 71 8.95 -1.79 -7.13
CA ARG A 71 10.31 -1.26 -7.04
C ARG A 71 10.96 -1.09 -8.40
N ALA A 72 10.88 -2.12 -9.26
CA ALA A 72 11.45 -2.06 -10.60
C ALA A 72 10.87 -0.91 -11.42
N TYR A 73 9.55 -0.71 -11.37
CA TYR A 73 8.90 0.40 -12.05
C TYR A 73 9.41 1.75 -11.54
N TYR A 74 9.46 1.94 -10.22
CA TYR A 74 9.96 3.17 -9.63
C TYR A 74 11.41 3.45 -10.03
N VAL A 75 12.28 2.45 -9.91
CA VAL A 75 13.71 2.58 -10.27
C VAL A 75 13.92 2.93 -11.74
N ILE A 76 13.13 2.34 -12.66
CA ILE A 76 13.21 2.64 -14.10
C ILE A 76 12.87 4.10 -14.38
N PHE A 77 11.79 4.62 -13.77
CA PHE A 77 11.33 5.99 -14.02
C PHE A 77 12.14 7.05 -13.26
N GLU A 78 12.66 6.71 -12.08
CA GLU A 78 13.44 7.61 -11.23
C GLU A 78 14.94 7.24 -11.21
N TRP A 79 15.45 6.69 -12.32
CA TRP A 79 16.84 6.21 -12.42
C TRP A 79 17.89 7.24 -11.98
N ARG A 80 17.61 8.53 -12.21
CA ARG A 80 18.52 9.61 -11.80
C ARG A 80 18.79 9.65 -10.30
N GLN A 81 17.86 9.21 -9.46
CA GLN A 81 18.04 9.15 -8.02
C GLN A 81 18.99 8.03 -7.58
N TYR A 82 19.20 7.04 -8.44
CA TYR A 82 20.03 5.85 -8.17
C TYR A 82 21.33 5.87 -8.95
N SER A 83 21.65 6.95 -9.68
CA SER A 83 22.86 7.08 -10.45
C SER A 83 23.89 7.97 -9.75
N GLY A 84 25.18 7.79 -10.04
CA GLY A 84 26.27 8.58 -9.46
C GLY A 84 26.57 8.21 -8.01
N GLU A 85 26.74 9.22 -7.16
CA GLU A 85 27.11 9.03 -5.74
C GLU A 85 26.04 8.31 -4.92
N ASN A 86 24.78 8.33 -5.35
CA ASN A 86 23.66 7.68 -4.67
C ASN A 86 23.45 6.22 -5.08
N PHE A 87 24.37 5.64 -5.85
CA PHE A 87 24.23 4.25 -6.31
C PHE A 87 24.24 3.22 -5.17
N PHE A 88 25.00 3.51 -4.10
CA PHE A 88 25.08 2.65 -2.93
C PHE A 88 24.47 3.33 -1.71
N THR A 89 23.72 2.54 -0.92
CA THR A 89 23.31 2.91 0.43
C THR A 89 23.96 2.00 1.45
N SER A 90 24.18 2.51 2.66
CA SER A 90 24.79 1.76 3.74
C SER A 90 23.70 1.18 4.63
N PHE A 91 23.75 -0.11 4.85
CA PHE A 91 22.87 -0.84 5.77
C PHE A 91 23.69 -1.46 6.90
N GLU A 92 23.36 -1.14 8.14
CA GLU A 92 24.01 -1.69 9.31
C GLU A 92 23.36 -2.99 9.74
N LEU A 93 24.10 -4.09 9.70
CA LEU A 93 23.66 -5.41 10.13
C LEU A 93 24.69 -6.01 11.10
N PHE A 94 24.29 -6.30 12.34
CA PHE A 94 25.16 -6.88 13.39
C PHE A 94 26.52 -6.17 13.53
N ASN A 95 26.52 -4.84 13.67
CA ASN A 95 27.72 -3.98 13.75
C ASN A 95 28.64 -3.97 12.49
N ASN A 96 28.18 -4.52 11.37
CA ASN A 96 28.89 -4.42 10.10
C ASN A 96 28.12 -3.48 9.17
N ILE A 97 28.84 -2.54 8.55
CA ILE A 97 28.27 -1.68 7.50
C ILE A 97 28.38 -2.42 6.17
N ILE A 98 27.23 -2.80 5.63
CA ILE A 98 27.13 -3.45 4.33
C ILE A 98 26.65 -2.39 3.33
N GLN A 99 27.41 -2.21 2.24
CA GLN A 99 26.99 -1.38 1.13
C GLN A 99 26.19 -2.21 0.14
N ILE A 100 24.97 -1.78 -0.12
CA ILE A 100 24.09 -2.42 -1.12
C ILE A 100 23.67 -1.38 -2.16
N PRO A 101 23.39 -1.80 -3.39
CA PRO A 101 22.81 -0.88 -4.37
C PRO A 101 21.51 -0.27 -3.86
N SER A 102 21.40 1.06 -3.88
CA SER A 102 20.25 1.80 -3.34
C SER A 102 18.93 1.39 -3.98
N PHE A 103 18.94 0.95 -5.24
CA PHE A 103 17.75 0.46 -5.93
C PHE A 103 17.19 -0.85 -5.34
N LEU A 104 17.91 -1.57 -4.48
CA LEU A 104 17.43 -2.75 -3.75
C LEU A 104 16.82 -2.40 -2.40
N ALA A 105 17.07 -1.20 -1.87
CA ALA A 105 16.64 -0.77 -0.55
C ALA A 105 15.14 -0.37 -0.55
N VAL A 106 14.23 -1.36 -0.62
CA VAL A 106 12.77 -1.14 -0.63
C VAL A 106 12.24 -0.51 0.67
N TRP A 107 12.98 -0.63 1.77
CA TRP A 107 12.63 -0.04 3.08
C TRP A 107 12.86 1.48 3.15
N GLU A 108 13.62 2.06 2.23
CA GLU A 108 13.81 3.50 2.10
C GLU A 108 12.64 4.18 1.34
N GLY A 109 11.65 3.39 0.91
CA GLY A 109 10.54 3.86 0.09
C GLY A 109 10.84 3.74 -1.40
N GLY A 110 10.16 4.53 -2.23
CA GLY A 110 10.33 4.48 -3.69
C GLY A 110 9.73 3.22 -4.31
N ILE A 111 8.42 3.07 -4.15
CA ILE A 111 7.61 2.01 -4.76
C ILE A 111 6.46 2.64 -5.57
N ALA A 112 6.18 2.11 -6.75
CA ALA A 112 5.14 2.60 -7.62
C ALA A 112 3.98 1.62 -7.74
N ILE A 113 2.76 2.12 -7.56
CA ILE A 113 1.54 1.30 -7.59
C ILE A 113 1.36 0.58 -8.94
N HIS A 114 1.69 1.27 -10.05
CA HIS A 114 1.60 0.70 -11.40
C HIS A 114 2.50 -0.53 -11.57
N GLY A 115 3.72 -0.46 -11.04
CA GLY A 115 4.64 -1.59 -11.06
C GLY A 115 4.14 -2.77 -10.22
N GLY A 116 3.53 -2.47 -9.06
CA GLY A 116 2.90 -3.49 -8.22
C GLY A 116 1.75 -4.22 -8.91
N LEU A 117 0.91 -3.48 -9.63
CA LEU A 117 -0.18 -4.08 -10.42
C LEU A 117 0.35 -4.95 -11.56
N ILE A 118 1.39 -4.50 -12.27
CA ILE A 118 2.02 -5.27 -13.36
C ILE A 118 2.65 -6.55 -12.79
N GLY A 119 3.45 -6.46 -11.73
CA GLY A 119 4.08 -7.61 -11.09
C GLY A 119 3.06 -8.61 -10.56
N GLY A 120 2.00 -8.11 -9.90
CA GLY A 120 0.89 -8.95 -9.44
C GLY A 120 0.16 -9.65 -10.60
N LEU A 121 -0.10 -8.95 -11.68
CA LEU A 121 -0.75 -9.53 -12.86
C LEU A 121 0.10 -10.63 -13.50
N ILE A 122 1.41 -10.43 -13.60
CA ILE A 122 2.35 -11.46 -14.10
C ILE A 122 2.28 -12.71 -13.22
N SER A 123 2.26 -12.55 -11.89
CA SER A 123 2.10 -13.67 -10.95
C SER A 123 0.80 -14.42 -11.17
N ILE A 124 -0.33 -13.70 -11.31
CA ILE A 124 -1.65 -14.29 -11.55
C ILE A 124 -1.65 -15.08 -12.86
N ILE A 125 -1.11 -14.52 -13.95
CA ILE A 125 -1.04 -15.18 -15.26
C ILE A 125 -0.26 -16.48 -15.17
N ASN A 126 0.91 -16.46 -14.54
CA ASN A 126 1.77 -17.64 -14.40
C ASN A 126 1.09 -18.71 -13.54
N PHE A 127 0.45 -18.32 -12.44
CA PHE A 127 -0.29 -19.22 -11.57
C PHE A 127 -1.47 -19.87 -12.30
N CYS A 128 -2.28 -19.08 -13.01
CA CYS A 128 -3.41 -19.58 -13.77
C CYS A 128 -3.00 -20.55 -14.86
N LYS A 129 -1.88 -20.27 -15.57
CA LYS A 129 -1.30 -21.20 -16.54
C LYS A 129 -0.88 -22.53 -15.91
N SER A 130 -0.17 -22.46 -14.78
CA SER A 130 0.31 -23.65 -14.04
C SER A 130 -0.85 -24.52 -13.55
N LYS A 131 -1.89 -23.92 -13.00
CA LYS A 131 -3.06 -24.64 -12.45
C LYS A 131 -4.15 -24.92 -13.48
N LYS A 132 -3.98 -24.48 -14.75
CA LYS A 132 -4.98 -24.58 -15.83
C LYS A 132 -6.32 -23.94 -15.46
N ILE A 133 -6.29 -22.80 -14.78
CA ILE A 133 -7.47 -22.02 -14.38
C ILE A 133 -7.74 -20.93 -15.39
N ASN A 134 -9.03 -20.63 -15.63
CA ASN A 134 -9.40 -19.50 -16.46
C ASN A 134 -8.98 -18.18 -15.81
N LEU A 135 -8.12 -17.42 -16.48
CA LEU A 135 -7.55 -16.17 -15.99
C LEU A 135 -8.62 -15.13 -15.64
N LYS A 136 -9.63 -14.95 -16.49
CA LYS A 136 -10.70 -13.96 -16.25
C LYS A 136 -11.48 -14.27 -15.00
N THR A 137 -11.89 -15.53 -14.83
CA THR A 137 -12.62 -15.98 -13.66
C THR A 137 -11.79 -15.79 -12.38
N PHE A 138 -10.48 -16.06 -12.44
CA PHE A 138 -9.61 -15.91 -11.29
C PHE A 138 -9.38 -14.43 -10.92
N ILE A 139 -9.23 -13.54 -11.90
CA ILE A 139 -9.16 -12.09 -11.68
C ILE A 139 -10.47 -11.58 -11.08
N ASP A 140 -11.63 -12.02 -11.55
CA ASP A 140 -12.95 -11.63 -11.00
C ASP A 140 -13.09 -12.00 -9.50
N ILE A 141 -12.41 -13.06 -9.07
CA ILE A 141 -12.39 -13.47 -7.66
C ILE A 141 -11.48 -12.53 -6.82
N LEU A 142 -10.37 -12.06 -7.38
CA LEU A 142 -9.39 -11.25 -6.66
C LEU A 142 -9.75 -9.76 -6.62
N ILE A 143 -10.37 -9.21 -7.66
CA ILE A 143 -10.67 -7.77 -7.78
C ILE A 143 -11.41 -7.20 -6.56
N PRO A 144 -12.50 -7.81 -6.05
CA PRO A 144 -13.21 -7.28 -4.88
C PRO A 144 -12.31 -7.15 -3.66
N SER A 145 -11.40 -8.11 -3.45
CA SER A 145 -10.45 -8.09 -2.35
C SER A 145 -9.39 -7.00 -2.50
N ILE A 146 -8.94 -6.73 -3.73
CA ILE A 146 -8.00 -5.65 -4.05
C ILE A 146 -8.65 -4.29 -3.75
N ILE A 147 -9.90 -4.07 -4.19
CA ILE A 147 -10.65 -2.84 -3.93
C ILE A 147 -10.87 -2.63 -2.43
N LEU A 148 -11.24 -3.67 -1.69
CA LEU A 148 -11.36 -3.62 -0.24
C LEU A 148 -10.02 -3.27 0.41
N GLY A 149 -8.93 -3.88 -0.02
CA GLY A 149 -7.59 -3.57 0.46
C GLY A 149 -7.19 -2.12 0.23
N GLN A 150 -7.48 -1.57 -0.95
CA GLN A 150 -7.24 -0.16 -1.26
C GLN A 150 -8.09 0.77 -0.37
N SER A 151 -9.35 0.42 -0.13
CA SER A 151 -10.25 1.21 0.73
C SER A 151 -9.75 1.23 2.18
N ILE A 152 -9.31 0.09 2.71
CA ILE A 152 -8.74 0.00 4.05
C ILE A 152 -7.40 0.74 4.11
N GLY A 153 -6.56 0.63 3.08
CA GLY A 153 -5.27 1.33 2.98
C GLY A 153 -5.40 2.85 3.05
N ARG A 154 -6.52 3.42 2.56
CA ARG A 154 -6.79 4.88 2.69
C ARG A 154 -6.92 5.35 4.15
N TRP A 155 -7.37 4.50 5.05
CA TRP A 155 -7.34 4.80 6.47
C TRP A 155 -5.90 4.86 7.01
N GLY A 156 -4.98 4.05 6.43
CA GLY A 156 -3.55 4.17 6.74
C GLY A 156 -3.01 5.56 6.40
N ASN A 157 -3.36 6.10 5.23
CA ASN A 157 -2.99 7.46 4.84
C ASN A 157 -3.58 8.52 5.80
N PHE A 158 -4.81 8.32 6.30
CA PHE A 158 -5.40 9.19 7.32
C PHE A 158 -4.56 9.21 8.59
N PHE A 159 -4.13 8.04 9.08
CA PHE A 159 -3.30 7.95 10.29
C PHE A 159 -1.92 8.58 10.09
N ASN A 160 -1.33 8.44 8.90
CA ASN A 160 -0.04 9.06 8.56
C ASN A 160 -0.14 10.55 8.19
N ASN A 161 -1.36 11.13 8.10
CA ASN A 161 -1.60 12.49 7.59
C ASN A 161 -1.00 12.71 6.20
N GLU A 162 -1.13 11.74 5.30
CA GLU A 162 -0.59 11.78 3.93
C GLU A 162 -1.68 11.52 2.89
N ALA A 163 -1.38 11.79 1.61
CA ALA A 163 -2.27 11.57 0.46
C ALA A 163 -3.70 12.11 0.69
N PHE A 164 -3.80 13.28 1.32
CA PHE A 164 -5.03 13.99 1.59
C PHE A 164 -5.53 14.73 0.33
N GLY A 165 -6.78 15.17 0.36
CA GLY A 165 -7.44 15.86 -0.74
C GLY A 165 -7.20 17.36 -0.77
N VAL A 166 -8.05 18.06 -1.52
CA VAL A 166 -8.06 19.53 -1.61
C VAL A 166 -8.68 20.18 -0.39
N PRO A 167 -8.42 21.47 -0.10
CA PRO A 167 -9.06 22.22 0.97
C PRO A 167 -10.58 22.19 0.84
N THR A 168 -11.27 22.02 1.98
CA THR A 168 -12.73 21.91 1.99
C THR A 168 -13.35 22.50 3.25
N ASN A 169 -14.59 22.95 3.14
CA ASN A 169 -15.43 23.42 4.25
C ASN A 169 -16.53 22.41 4.62
N LEU A 170 -16.47 21.19 4.10
CA LEU A 170 -17.46 20.16 4.40
C LEU A 170 -17.52 19.83 5.90
N PRO A 171 -18.68 19.44 6.44
CA PRO A 171 -18.83 19.16 7.87
C PRO A 171 -18.01 17.96 8.37
N TRP A 172 -17.59 17.05 7.46
CA TRP A 172 -16.73 15.89 7.75
C TRP A 172 -15.28 16.07 7.30
N LYS A 173 -14.80 17.29 7.27
CA LYS A 173 -13.43 17.63 6.91
C LYS A 173 -12.41 17.01 7.86
N LEU A 174 -11.23 16.66 7.34
CA LEU A 174 -10.10 16.17 8.10
C LEU A 174 -9.15 17.32 8.40
N PHE A 175 -8.63 17.35 9.62
CA PHE A 175 -7.58 18.29 10.00
C PHE A 175 -6.23 17.68 9.68
N ILE A 176 -5.41 18.43 8.93
CA ILE A 176 -4.03 18.05 8.64
C ILE A 176 -3.10 19.00 9.42
N PRO A 177 -2.19 18.48 10.26
CA PRO A 177 -1.21 19.29 10.98
C PRO A 177 -0.34 20.12 10.04
N ILE A 178 0.07 21.32 10.49
CA ILE A 178 0.82 22.28 9.66
C ILE A 178 2.10 21.68 9.06
N GLN A 179 2.79 20.86 9.83
CA GLN A 179 4.03 20.20 9.40
C GLN A 179 3.85 19.20 8.25
N ASN A 180 2.64 18.69 8.07
CA ASN A 180 2.31 17.72 7.02
C ASN A 180 1.71 18.37 5.77
N ARG A 181 1.57 19.70 5.76
CA ARG A 181 0.95 20.42 4.63
C ARG A 181 1.99 20.81 3.59
N PRO A 182 1.82 20.47 2.32
CA PRO A 182 2.72 20.94 1.25
C PRO A 182 2.63 22.46 1.01
N LEU A 183 1.49 23.08 1.23
CA LEU A 183 1.19 24.52 1.16
C LEU A 183 -0.12 24.75 1.92
N ALA A 184 -0.46 25.98 2.29
CA ALA A 184 -1.57 26.48 3.14
C ALA A 184 -2.94 25.74 3.14
N VAL A 185 -2.95 24.41 3.20
CA VAL A 185 -4.15 23.58 3.29
C VAL A 185 -4.44 23.31 4.76
N SER A 186 -5.57 23.82 5.28
CA SER A 186 -5.94 23.62 6.69
C SER A 186 -6.79 22.37 6.90
N TYR A 187 -7.72 22.13 5.97
CA TYR A 187 -8.70 21.05 6.08
C TYR A 187 -8.91 20.40 4.72
N THR A 188 -9.04 19.08 4.71
CA THR A 188 -9.26 18.29 3.50
C THR A 188 -10.27 17.18 3.72
N HIS A 189 -10.57 16.42 2.67
CA HIS A 189 -11.33 15.17 2.74
C HIS A 189 -10.51 14.05 2.11
N LEU A 190 -10.85 12.80 2.43
CA LEU A 190 -10.22 11.65 1.79
C LEU A 190 -10.62 11.59 0.31
N THR A 191 -9.63 11.53 -0.56
CA THR A 191 -9.83 11.34 -2.01
C THR A 191 -9.66 9.88 -2.40
N LEU A 192 -10.31 9.48 -3.49
CA LEU A 192 -10.06 8.17 -4.09
C LEU A 192 -8.64 8.13 -4.69
N PRO A 193 -8.00 6.92 -4.78
CA PRO A 193 -6.62 6.77 -5.27
C PRO A 193 -6.37 7.34 -6.67
N THR A 194 -7.42 7.46 -7.47
CA THR A 194 -7.36 7.92 -8.86
C THR A 194 -7.11 9.42 -9.01
N ASN A 195 -7.18 10.21 -7.94
CA ASN A 195 -7.13 11.68 -7.99
C ASN A 195 -6.03 12.30 -7.12
N SER A 196 -5.02 11.53 -6.72
CA SER A 196 -3.84 12.07 -6.07
C SER A 196 -2.93 12.73 -7.12
N ARG A 197 -3.21 13.97 -7.45
CA ARG A 197 -2.17 14.85 -7.99
C ARG A 197 -1.32 15.31 -6.82
N VAL A 198 -0.09 14.87 -6.81
CA VAL A 198 1.00 15.41 -6.00
C VAL A 198 1.39 16.75 -6.59
#